data_92d3e28cf5d3a109a5fb1f420d95a9f2
#
_entry.id   92d3e28cf5d3a109a5fb1f420d95a9f2
#
_cell.length_a   1.000
_cell.length_b   1.000
_cell.length_c   1.000
_cell.angle_alpha   90.00
_cell.angle_beta   90.00
_cell.angle_gamma   90.00
#
_symmetry.space_group_name_H-M   'P 1'
#
loop_
_entity.id
_entity.type
_entity.pdbx_description
1 polymer ?
#
loop_
_entity_poly.entity_id
_entity_poly.type
_entity_poly.pdbx_seq_one_letter_code
_entity_poly.pdbx_strand_id
1 'polypeptide(L)'
;MRYVITGASRGIGFEFVQQLLLRGDVVDAGVRSEEGLRRLQPLIRDFGGRLRARVLDVADEASVRTFAEVVDERPVDVLINNAGVPGLWCSLTDVDYADVVRTFAVNALGPLRVTTALLPALLRGSARKVAYVTSRMGSLSANEEGGAYAYRMSKVALNMGVRNLSRDLRGQGIVSVLLHPGWVKTDMGGPDAPLPPSDSVRGMLQIIDELRFEHSGRFFDYQGQEVPW
;
A
#
# COMPACT_ATOMS: atom_id res chain seq x y z
N MET A 1 10.95 14.61 0.65
CA MET A 1 11.28 13.22 1.00
C MET A 1 11.24 12.33 -0.24
N ARG A 2 11.74 11.09 -0.13
CA ARG A 2 11.65 10.09 -1.22
C ARG A 2 10.69 8.97 -0.83
N TYR A 3 9.67 8.80 -1.63
CA TYR A 3 8.61 7.82 -1.44
C TYR A 3 8.73 6.68 -2.46
N VAL A 4 8.41 5.46 -2.05
CA VAL A 4 8.15 4.32 -2.93
C VAL A 4 6.67 3.95 -2.80
N ILE A 5 5.97 3.79 -3.93
CA ILE A 5 4.53 3.47 -3.93
C ILE A 5 4.29 2.27 -4.82
N THR A 6 3.63 1.23 -4.31
CA THR A 6 3.19 0.09 -5.11
C THR A 6 1.77 0.26 -5.61
N GLY A 7 1.45 -0.24 -6.82
CA GLY A 7 0.12 -0.12 -7.41
C GLY A 7 -0.25 1.32 -7.78
N ALA A 8 0.72 2.08 -8.30
CA ALA A 8 0.67 3.52 -8.49
C ALA A 8 -0.08 4.00 -9.75
N SER A 9 -0.60 3.10 -10.60
CA SER A 9 -1.11 3.48 -11.93
C SER A 9 -2.55 3.95 -11.98
N ARG A 10 -3.33 3.82 -10.90
CA ARG A 10 -4.75 4.20 -10.81
C ARG A 10 -5.22 4.35 -9.36
N GLY A 11 -6.42 4.88 -9.20
CA GLY A 11 -7.10 4.98 -7.91
C GLY A 11 -6.25 5.65 -6.83
N ILE A 12 -6.26 5.09 -5.64
CA ILE A 12 -5.55 5.60 -4.46
C ILE A 12 -4.05 5.76 -4.71
N GLY A 13 -3.41 4.76 -5.36
CA GLY A 13 -1.98 4.80 -5.64
C GLY A 13 -1.58 5.94 -6.59
N PHE A 14 -2.38 6.20 -7.62
CA PHE A 14 -2.17 7.32 -8.53
C PHE A 14 -2.35 8.66 -7.83
N GLU A 15 -3.35 8.77 -6.98
CA GLU A 15 -3.60 9.98 -6.19
C GLU A 15 -2.45 10.28 -5.21
N PHE A 16 -1.88 9.23 -4.57
CA PHE A 16 -0.65 9.40 -3.77
C PHE A 16 0.48 10.00 -4.60
N VAL A 17 0.70 9.48 -5.81
CA VAL A 17 1.74 10.02 -6.71
C VAL A 17 1.50 11.49 -6.99
N GLN A 18 0.27 11.87 -7.36
CA GLN A 18 -0.07 13.26 -7.68
C GLN A 18 0.17 14.21 -6.51
N GLN A 19 -0.38 13.90 -5.32
CA GLN A 19 -0.25 14.77 -4.17
C GLN A 19 1.20 14.92 -3.70
N LEU A 20 1.97 13.84 -3.70
CA LEU A 20 3.38 13.88 -3.32
C LEU A 20 4.23 14.71 -4.30
N LEU A 21 3.99 14.57 -5.60
CA LEU A 21 4.68 15.40 -6.60
C LEU A 21 4.34 16.88 -6.47
N LEU A 22 3.07 17.22 -6.21
CA LEU A 22 2.63 18.60 -5.95
C LEU A 22 3.27 19.17 -4.68
N ARG A 23 3.53 18.35 -3.66
CA ARG A 23 4.27 18.74 -2.46
C ARG A 23 5.78 18.95 -2.69
N GLY A 24 6.29 18.58 -3.87
CA GLY A 24 7.72 18.66 -4.18
C GLY A 24 8.54 17.41 -3.80
N ASP A 25 7.88 16.34 -3.37
CA ASP A 25 8.52 15.08 -3.02
C ASP A 25 9.00 14.31 -4.27
N VAL A 26 9.86 13.31 -4.06
CA VAL A 26 10.34 12.40 -5.10
C VAL A 26 9.63 11.06 -4.95
N VAL A 27 9.15 10.49 -6.05
CA VAL A 27 8.37 9.27 -6.06
C VAL A 27 8.99 8.22 -6.99
N ASP A 28 9.23 7.02 -6.47
CA ASP A 28 9.46 5.80 -7.25
C ASP A 28 8.15 4.98 -7.25
N ALA A 29 7.52 4.89 -8.42
CA ALA A 29 6.21 4.28 -8.62
C ALA A 29 6.34 2.88 -9.19
N GLY A 30 5.88 1.86 -8.46
CA GLY A 30 5.74 0.50 -8.94
C GLY A 30 4.36 0.28 -9.57
N VAL A 31 4.31 -0.16 -10.81
CA VAL A 31 3.09 -0.46 -11.56
C VAL A 31 3.14 -1.85 -12.17
N ARG A 32 2.02 -2.58 -12.22
CA ARG A 32 2.02 -3.99 -12.61
C ARG A 32 2.36 -4.25 -14.10
N SER A 33 2.17 -3.27 -14.98
CA SER A 33 2.27 -3.48 -16.42
C SER A 33 2.75 -2.25 -17.19
N GLU A 34 3.17 -2.45 -18.43
CA GLU A 34 3.50 -1.39 -19.38
C GLU A 34 2.35 -0.39 -19.60
N GLU A 35 1.10 -0.86 -19.55
CA GLU A 35 -0.06 0.03 -19.58
C GLU A 35 -0.07 0.97 -18.37
N GLY A 36 0.25 0.44 -17.19
CA GLY A 36 0.40 1.25 -15.98
C GLY A 36 1.49 2.33 -16.12
N LEU A 37 2.61 2.01 -16.77
CA LEU A 37 3.65 2.99 -17.09
C LEU A 37 3.13 4.09 -18.02
N ARG A 38 2.40 3.72 -19.08
CA ARG A 38 1.79 4.72 -19.99
C ARG A 38 0.86 5.70 -19.28
N ARG A 39 0.10 5.24 -18.29
CA ARG A 39 -0.78 6.11 -17.49
C ARG A 39 -0.02 7.16 -16.67
N LEU A 40 1.22 6.89 -16.28
CA LEU A 40 2.06 7.83 -15.53
C LEU A 40 2.88 8.76 -16.43
N GLN A 41 2.94 8.53 -17.74
CA GLN A 41 3.73 9.33 -18.67
C GLN A 41 3.44 10.84 -18.64
N PRO A 42 2.18 11.32 -18.52
CA PRO A 42 1.92 12.75 -18.36
C PRO A 42 2.62 13.33 -17.12
N LEU A 43 2.49 12.67 -15.97
CA LEU A 43 3.14 13.11 -14.74
C LEU A 43 4.67 13.05 -14.82
N ILE A 44 5.23 12.06 -15.51
CA ILE A 44 6.70 11.97 -15.73
C ILE A 44 7.18 13.17 -16.55
N ARG A 45 6.42 13.59 -17.57
CA ARG A 45 6.77 14.79 -18.37
C ARG A 45 6.66 16.07 -17.57
N ASP A 46 5.59 16.22 -16.76
CA ASP A 46 5.30 17.45 -16.03
C ASP A 46 6.24 17.64 -14.82
N PHE A 47 6.61 16.55 -14.16
CA PHE A 47 7.41 16.59 -12.94
C PHE A 47 8.87 16.13 -13.11
N GLY A 48 9.25 15.69 -14.32
CA GLY A 48 10.62 15.33 -14.68
C GLY A 48 11.23 14.27 -13.76
N GLY A 49 12.46 14.48 -13.33
CA GLY A 49 13.23 13.53 -12.51
C GLY A 49 12.68 13.23 -11.11
N ARG A 50 11.58 13.91 -10.70
CA ARG A 50 10.94 13.65 -9.41
C ARG A 50 10.00 12.42 -9.43
N LEU A 51 9.57 11.96 -10.61
CA LEU A 51 8.81 10.72 -10.76
C LEU A 51 9.60 9.72 -11.59
N ARG A 52 9.79 8.54 -11.04
CA ARG A 52 10.31 7.37 -11.74
C ARG A 52 9.31 6.25 -11.64
N ALA A 53 8.90 5.65 -12.75
CA ALA A 53 7.97 4.55 -12.77
C ALA A 53 8.62 3.30 -13.38
N ARG A 54 8.33 2.13 -12.79
CA ARG A 54 8.84 0.82 -13.23
C ARG A 54 7.78 -0.25 -13.06
N VAL A 55 7.93 -1.31 -13.83
CA VAL A 55 7.10 -2.51 -13.67
C VAL A 55 7.44 -3.17 -12.33
N LEU A 56 6.39 -3.51 -11.59
CA LEU A 56 6.45 -4.22 -10.31
C LEU A 56 5.19 -5.07 -10.15
N ASP A 57 5.32 -6.38 -10.29
CA ASP A 57 4.32 -7.32 -9.79
C ASP A 57 4.73 -7.76 -8.38
N VAL A 58 3.94 -7.34 -7.38
CA VAL A 58 4.23 -7.64 -5.97
C VAL A 58 4.03 -9.11 -5.61
N ALA A 59 3.33 -9.88 -6.47
CA ALA A 59 3.16 -11.31 -6.29
C ALA A 59 4.34 -12.13 -6.82
N ASP A 60 5.19 -11.54 -7.67
CA ASP A 60 6.36 -12.18 -8.27
C ASP A 60 7.66 -11.72 -7.57
N GLU A 61 8.39 -12.65 -6.97
CA GLU A 61 9.64 -12.39 -6.26
C GLU A 61 10.76 -11.86 -7.18
N ALA A 62 10.83 -12.32 -8.42
CA ALA A 62 11.82 -11.85 -9.38
C ALA A 62 11.55 -10.38 -9.76
N SER A 63 10.29 -10.05 -10.01
CA SER A 63 9.87 -8.67 -10.27
C SER A 63 10.18 -7.74 -9.08
N VAL A 64 9.88 -8.19 -7.86
CA VAL A 64 10.17 -7.42 -6.64
C VAL A 64 11.67 -7.19 -6.47
N ARG A 65 12.49 -8.22 -6.68
CA ARG A 65 13.96 -8.11 -6.59
C ARG A 65 14.51 -7.11 -7.60
N THR A 66 14.14 -7.25 -8.88
CA THR A 66 14.59 -6.34 -9.95
C THR A 66 14.19 -4.89 -9.68
N PHE A 67 12.96 -4.68 -9.19
CA PHE A 67 12.51 -3.35 -8.79
C PHE A 67 13.34 -2.80 -7.62
N ALA A 68 13.59 -3.61 -6.60
CA ALA A 68 14.33 -3.22 -5.41
C ALA A 68 15.79 -2.87 -5.72
N GLU A 69 16.48 -3.62 -6.59
CA GLU A 69 17.86 -3.36 -7.00
C GLU A 69 18.05 -1.94 -7.51
N VAL A 70 17.11 -1.46 -8.35
CA VAL A 70 17.19 -0.10 -8.90
C VAL A 70 16.77 0.96 -7.88
N VAL A 71 15.79 0.67 -7.03
CA VAL A 71 15.35 1.60 -5.98
C VAL A 71 16.40 1.73 -4.89
N ASP A 72 17.12 0.63 -4.56
CA ASP A 72 18.11 0.59 -3.49
C ASP A 72 19.36 1.44 -3.75
N GLU A 73 19.59 1.91 -4.97
CA GLU A 73 20.69 2.85 -5.26
C GLU A 73 20.68 4.12 -4.38
N ARG A 74 19.53 4.46 -3.80
CA ARG A 74 19.36 5.67 -2.97
C ARG A 74 18.48 5.39 -1.74
N PRO A 75 18.67 6.17 -0.64
CA PRO A 75 17.84 6.07 0.55
C PRO A 75 16.35 6.26 0.24
N VAL A 76 15.49 5.50 0.91
CA VAL A 76 14.02 5.62 0.87
C VAL A 76 13.52 6.09 2.23
N ASP A 77 12.78 7.19 2.26
CA ASP A 77 12.22 7.74 3.49
C ASP A 77 10.90 7.05 3.88
N VAL A 78 10.04 6.82 2.88
CA VAL A 78 8.69 6.26 3.09
C VAL A 78 8.37 5.22 2.01
N LEU A 79 7.92 4.03 2.43
CA LEU A 79 7.31 3.03 1.56
C LEU A 79 5.80 3.01 1.79
N ILE A 80 5.01 3.11 0.71
CA ILE A 80 3.56 2.94 0.72
C ILE A 80 3.20 1.68 -0.04
N ASN A 81 2.89 0.61 0.67
CA ASN A 81 2.36 -0.63 0.14
C ASN A 81 0.86 -0.46 -0.13
N ASN A 82 0.52 -0.03 -1.35
CA ASN A 82 -0.85 0.23 -1.78
C ASN A 82 -1.38 -0.82 -2.77
N ALA A 83 -0.53 -1.55 -3.48
CA ALA A 83 -0.97 -2.57 -4.43
C ALA A 83 -1.93 -3.57 -3.78
N GLY A 84 -3.06 -3.83 -4.45
CA GLY A 84 -4.08 -4.77 -3.97
C GLY A 84 -5.11 -5.12 -5.03
N VAL A 85 -5.79 -6.23 -4.82
CA VAL A 85 -6.91 -6.73 -5.64
C VAL A 85 -8.11 -7.04 -4.78
N PRO A 86 -9.36 -6.89 -5.28
CA PRO A 86 -10.57 -7.12 -4.48
C PRO A 86 -10.86 -8.60 -4.23
N GLY A 87 -10.32 -9.52 -5.05
CA GLY A 87 -10.80 -10.89 -5.10
C GLY A 87 -12.24 -11.00 -5.59
N LEU A 88 -12.78 -12.21 -5.63
CA LEU A 88 -14.18 -12.46 -5.96
C LEU A 88 -15.08 -12.24 -4.73
N TRP A 89 -16.20 -11.58 -4.96
CA TRP A 89 -17.26 -11.42 -3.95
C TRP A 89 -18.21 -12.60 -4.06
N CYS A 90 -18.19 -13.48 -3.09
CA CYS A 90 -18.94 -14.74 -3.13
C CYS A 90 -19.43 -15.15 -1.74
N SER A 91 -20.44 -16.05 -1.72
CA SER A 91 -20.88 -16.78 -0.53
C SER A 91 -19.92 -17.95 -0.24
N LEU A 92 -20.12 -18.63 0.89
CA LEU A 92 -19.30 -19.79 1.27
C LEU A 92 -19.32 -20.92 0.21
N THR A 93 -20.46 -21.13 -0.43
CA THR A 93 -20.64 -22.20 -1.42
C THR A 93 -19.93 -21.95 -2.75
N ASP A 94 -19.58 -20.70 -3.04
CA ASP A 94 -19.05 -20.25 -4.32
C ASP A 94 -17.58 -19.80 -4.23
N VAL A 95 -16.91 -20.16 -3.13
CA VAL A 95 -15.50 -19.77 -2.91
C VAL A 95 -14.60 -20.43 -3.95
N ASP A 96 -13.93 -19.60 -4.75
CA ASP A 96 -12.84 -20.02 -5.63
C ASP A 96 -11.50 -19.96 -4.86
N TYR A 97 -10.98 -21.13 -4.51
CA TYR A 97 -9.71 -21.23 -3.77
C TYR A 97 -8.50 -20.71 -4.56
N ALA A 98 -8.51 -20.80 -5.89
CA ALA A 98 -7.46 -20.23 -6.71
C ALA A 98 -7.46 -18.69 -6.61
N ASP A 99 -8.64 -18.07 -6.58
CA ASP A 99 -8.76 -16.62 -6.34
C ASP A 99 -8.32 -16.25 -4.92
N VAL A 100 -8.63 -17.07 -3.91
CA VAL A 100 -8.14 -16.84 -2.54
C VAL A 100 -6.61 -16.81 -2.51
N VAL A 101 -5.96 -17.81 -3.11
CA VAL A 101 -4.49 -17.90 -3.17
C VAL A 101 -3.89 -16.70 -3.91
N ARG A 102 -4.44 -16.34 -5.08
CA ARG A 102 -4.02 -15.20 -5.87
C ARG A 102 -4.16 -13.88 -5.09
N THR A 103 -5.31 -13.68 -4.46
CA THR A 103 -5.60 -12.48 -3.68
C THR A 103 -4.68 -12.38 -2.46
N PHE A 104 -4.41 -13.49 -1.79
CA PHE A 104 -3.47 -13.54 -0.67
C PHE A 104 -2.03 -13.23 -1.10
N ALA A 105 -1.59 -13.78 -2.24
CA ALA A 105 -0.26 -13.51 -2.78
C ALA A 105 -0.01 -12.03 -3.05
N VAL A 106 -1.03 -11.31 -3.55
CA VAL A 106 -0.94 -9.86 -3.82
C VAL A 106 -1.11 -9.05 -2.54
N ASN A 107 -2.21 -9.27 -1.78
CA ASN A 107 -2.62 -8.37 -0.71
C ASN A 107 -1.86 -8.59 0.60
N ALA A 108 -1.40 -9.81 0.89
CA ALA A 108 -0.72 -10.16 2.13
C ALA A 108 0.78 -10.36 1.93
N LEU A 109 1.18 -11.28 1.04
CA LEU A 109 2.59 -11.59 0.84
C LEU A 109 3.32 -10.50 0.05
N GLY A 110 2.66 -9.87 -0.92
CA GLY A 110 3.24 -8.80 -1.74
C GLY A 110 3.85 -7.67 -0.89
N PRO A 111 3.09 -7.05 0.03
CA PRO A 111 3.61 -6.01 0.92
C PRO A 111 4.81 -6.46 1.76
N LEU A 112 4.82 -7.70 2.23
CA LEU A 112 5.96 -8.26 2.99
C LEU A 112 7.20 -8.41 2.11
N ARG A 113 7.04 -9.01 0.90
CA ARG A 113 8.14 -9.14 -0.08
C ARG A 113 8.77 -7.79 -0.42
N VAL A 114 7.93 -6.80 -0.75
CA VAL A 114 8.41 -5.46 -1.12
C VAL A 114 9.12 -4.79 0.05
N THR A 115 8.56 -4.88 1.26
CA THR A 115 9.19 -4.30 2.46
C THR A 115 10.52 -4.96 2.76
N THR A 116 10.60 -6.29 2.68
CA THR A 116 11.87 -7.04 2.90
C THR A 116 12.92 -6.65 1.86
N ALA A 117 12.56 -6.59 0.59
CA ALA A 117 13.49 -6.25 -0.49
C ALA A 117 13.99 -4.81 -0.41
N LEU A 118 13.17 -3.87 0.07
CA LEU A 118 13.53 -2.45 0.23
C LEU A 118 14.07 -2.10 1.63
N LEU A 119 14.18 -3.08 2.52
CA LEU A 119 14.66 -2.84 3.89
C LEU A 119 16.02 -2.13 3.93
N PRO A 120 17.05 -2.51 3.13
CA PRO A 120 18.31 -1.79 3.11
C PRO A 120 18.17 -0.31 2.75
N ALA A 121 17.35 0.04 1.74
CA ALA A 121 17.10 1.44 1.35
C ALA A 121 16.35 2.22 2.43
N LEU A 122 15.36 1.59 3.08
CA LEU A 122 14.60 2.18 4.19
C LEU A 122 15.49 2.48 5.41
N LEU A 123 16.42 1.59 5.73
CA LEU A 123 17.36 1.78 6.84
C LEU A 123 18.32 2.95 6.61
N ARG A 124 18.61 3.30 5.35
CA ARG A 124 19.39 4.48 4.99
C ARG A 124 18.55 5.76 4.92
N GLY A 125 17.22 5.62 4.86
CA GLY A 125 16.30 6.75 4.86
C GLY A 125 16.26 7.51 6.17
N SER A 126 15.86 8.78 6.10
CA SER A 126 15.77 9.65 7.28
C SER A 126 14.49 9.43 8.09
N ALA A 127 13.37 9.16 7.42
CA ALA A 127 12.06 8.99 8.08
C ALA A 127 11.76 7.56 8.52
N ARG A 128 12.23 6.55 7.78
CA ARG A 128 12.08 5.11 8.07
C ARG A 128 10.63 4.68 8.32
N LYS A 129 9.70 5.14 7.49
CA LYS A 129 8.27 4.88 7.64
C LYS A 129 7.78 3.90 6.59
N VAL A 130 6.89 2.97 6.98
CA VAL A 130 6.21 2.05 6.06
C VAL A 130 4.71 2.09 6.34
N ALA A 131 3.94 2.49 5.33
CA ALA A 131 2.48 2.48 5.37
C ALA A 131 1.94 1.31 4.52
N TYR A 132 0.92 0.64 5.05
CA TYR A 132 0.25 -0.48 4.39
C TYR A 132 -1.22 -0.14 4.23
N VAL A 133 -1.67 0.02 2.97
CA VAL A 133 -3.09 0.24 2.67
C VAL A 133 -3.85 -1.08 2.86
N THR A 134 -4.56 -1.16 3.96
CA THR A 134 -5.41 -2.30 4.30
C THR A 134 -6.89 -1.97 4.10
N SER A 135 -7.77 -2.53 4.88
CA SER A 135 -9.22 -2.25 4.85
C SER A 135 -9.85 -2.53 6.21
N ARG A 136 -10.91 -1.79 6.56
CA ARG A 136 -11.79 -2.15 7.68
C ARG A 136 -12.36 -3.58 7.55
N MET A 137 -12.47 -4.09 6.32
CA MET A 137 -12.82 -5.49 6.06
C MET A 137 -11.77 -6.50 6.53
N GLY A 138 -10.57 -6.07 6.91
CA GLY A 138 -9.55 -6.85 7.60
C GLY A 138 -9.65 -6.78 9.13
N SER A 139 -10.68 -6.17 9.68
CA SER A 139 -11.00 -6.20 11.11
C SER A 139 -11.92 -7.39 11.40
N LEU A 140 -11.54 -8.22 12.35
CA LEU A 140 -12.37 -9.35 12.80
C LEU A 140 -13.60 -8.86 13.56
N SER A 141 -13.42 -7.87 14.45
CA SER A 141 -14.49 -7.31 15.27
C SER A 141 -15.49 -6.46 14.49
N ALA A 142 -15.11 -5.90 13.34
CA ALA A 142 -15.99 -5.12 12.48
C ALA A 142 -16.67 -5.96 11.39
N ASN A 143 -16.55 -7.30 11.41
CA ASN A 143 -17.15 -8.18 10.41
C ASN A 143 -18.53 -8.66 10.86
N GLU A 144 -19.58 -7.94 10.48
CA GLU A 144 -20.97 -8.28 10.74
C GLU A 144 -21.68 -8.91 9.53
N GLU A 145 -21.09 -8.80 8.31
CA GLU A 145 -21.74 -9.15 7.06
C GLU A 145 -21.30 -10.51 6.48
N GLY A 146 -20.09 -10.97 6.80
CA GLY A 146 -19.48 -12.15 6.16
C GLY A 146 -19.11 -11.91 4.69
N GLY A 147 -19.04 -12.99 3.89
CA GLY A 147 -18.71 -12.94 2.45
C GLY A 147 -17.30 -12.42 2.14
N ALA A 148 -17.03 -12.14 0.85
CA ALA A 148 -15.77 -11.62 0.35
C ALA A 148 -14.52 -12.31 0.95
N TYR A 149 -14.55 -13.65 1.00
CA TYR A 149 -13.57 -14.48 1.70
C TYR A 149 -12.13 -14.15 1.31
N ALA A 150 -11.82 -14.15 0.01
CA ALA A 150 -10.48 -13.88 -0.49
C ALA A 150 -9.95 -12.54 0.02
N TYR A 151 -10.77 -11.49 -0.07
CA TYR A 151 -10.36 -10.14 0.32
C TYR A 151 -10.20 -10.00 1.83
N ARG A 152 -11.24 -10.37 2.62
CA ARG A 152 -11.21 -10.25 4.09
C ARG A 152 -10.05 -11.03 4.68
N MET A 153 -9.89 -12.31 4.30
CA MET A 153 -8.79 -13.15 4.78
C MET A 153 -7.42 -12.56 4.43
N SER A 154 -7.24 -12.04 3.20
CA SER A 154 -5.97 -11.43 2.81
C SER A 154 -5.64 -10.16 3.60
N LYS A 155 -6.65 -9.35 3.95
CA LYS A 155 -6.44 -8.12 4.73
C LYS A 155 -6.19 -8.41 6.21
N VAL A 156 -6.85 -9.42 6.79
CA VAL A 156 -6.52 -9.91 8.14
C VAL A 156 -5.08 -10.42 8.19
N ALA A 157 -4.67 -11.21 7.18
CA ALA A 157 -3.31 -11.74 7.10
C ALA A 157 -2.27 -10.61 6.97
N LEU A 158 -2.53 -9.60 6.13
CA LEU A 158 -1.70 -8.40 6.05
C LEU A 158 -1.58 -7.70 7.42
N ASN A 159 -2.71 -7.51 8.11
CA ASN A 159 -2.74 -6.86 9.41
C ASN A 159 -1.85 -7.60 10.43
N MET A 160 -1.94 -8.93 10.50
CA MET A 160 -1.09 -9.74 11.37
C MET A 160 0.38 -9.67 10.93
N GLY A 161 0.66 -9.78 9.62
CA GLY A 161 2.02 -9.66 9.09
C GLY A 161 2.69 -8.35 9.46
N VAL A 162 1.98 -7.23 9.34
CA VAL A 162 2.48 -5.89 9.70
C VAL A 162 2.65 -5.74 11.21
N ARG A 163 1.76 -6.35 12.00
CA ARG A 163 1.89 -6.36 13.47
C ARG A 163 3.18 -7.07 13.91
N ASN A 164 3.51 -8.21 13.31
CA ASN A 164 4.77 -8.92 13.55
C ASN A 164 5.97 -8.08 13.10
N LEU A 165 5.96 -7.61 11.85
CA LEU A 165 7.02 -6.80 11.27
C LEU A 165 7.33 -5.54 12.11
N SER A 166 6.29 -4.89 12.67
CA SER A 166 6.47 -3.73 13.54
C SER A 166 7.26 -4.03 14.83
N ARG A 167 7.23 -5.28 15.27
CA ARG A 167 8.00 -5.75 16.43
C ARG A 167 9.42 -6.14 16.05
N ASP A 168 9.57 -6.88 14.94
CA ASP A 168 10.86 -7.35 14.43
C ASP A 168 11.77 -6.18 14.04
N LEU A 169 11.20 -5.13 13.43
CA LEU A 169 11.95 -3.97 12.98
C LEU A 169 12.05 -2.83 14.02
N ARG A 170 11.51 -3.05 15.23
CA ARG A 170 11.52 -2.04 16.29
C ARG A 170 12.92 -1.54 16.62
N GLY A 171 13.88 -2.46 16.79
CA GLY A 171 15.27 -2.13 17.10
C GLY A 171 16.01 -1.39 15.98
N GLN A 172 15.45 -1.36 14.78
CA GLN A 172 16.00 -0.71 13.60
C GLN A 172 15.39 0.68 13.35
N GLY A 173 14.47 1.11 14.20
CA GLY A 173 13.84 2.43 14.14
C GLY A 173 12.84 2.59 12.99
N ILE A 174 12.32 1.49 12.43
CA ILE A 174 11.29 1.54 11.39
C ILE A 174 9.91 1.63 12.04
N VAL A 175 9.11 2.59 11.57
CA VAL A 175 7.71 2.78 11.97
C VAL A 175 6.80 2.21 10.90
N SER A 176 6.00 1.20 11.24
CA SER A 176 5.06 0.53 10.34
C SER A 176 3.62 0.79 10.76
N VAL A 177 2.74 1.20 9.83
CA VAL A 177 1.35 1.54 10.11
C VAL A 177 0.40 0.89 9.10
N LEU A 178 -0.77 0.48 9.57
CA LEU A 178 -1.88 0.01 8.75
C LEU A 178 -2.88 1.16 8.55
N LEU A 179 -3.31 1.38 7.31
CA LEU A 179 -4.22 2.47 6.95
C LEU A 179 -5.44 1.94 6.21
N HIS A 180 -6.63 2.19 6.75
CA HIS A 180 -7.89 2.02 6.03
C HIS A 180 -8.20 3.30 5.27
N PRO A 181 -8.29 3.24 3.92
CA PRO A 181 -8.49 4.44 3.10
C PRO A 181 -9.93 4.99 3.13
N GLY A 182 -10.86 4.31 3.81
CA GLY A 182 -12.29 4.54 3.66
C GLY A 182 -12.88 3.78 2.46
N TRP A 183 -14.17 4.00 2.15
CA TRP A 183 -14.79 3.51 0.93
C TRP A 183 -14.65 4.56 -0.18
N VAL A 184 -13.62 4.35 -1.00
CA VAL A 184 -13.09 5.35 -1.95
C VAL A 184 -13.59 5.11 -3.36
N LYS A 185 -14.02 6.16 -4.04
CA LYS A 185 -14.51 6.16 -5.42
C LYS A 185 -13.39 5.87 -6.42
N THR A 186 -13.19 4.59 -6.70
CA THR A 186 -12.17 4.02 -7.59
C THR A 186 -12.79 2.87 -8.38
N ASP A 187 -12.07 2.29 -9.34
CA ASP A 187 -12.52 1.08 -10.05
C ASP A 187 -12.87 -0.06 -9.07
N MET A 188 -12.16 -0.15 -7.94
CA MET A 188 -12.40 -1.17 -6.91
C MET A 188 -13.58 -0.82 -6.00
N GLY A 189 -13.71 0.43 -5.60
CA GLY A 189 -14.76 0.87 -4.68
C GLY A 189 -16.12 1.10 -5.35
N GLY A 190 -16.13 1.23 -6.66
CA GLY A 190 -17.33 1.47 -7.45
C GLY A 190 -17.77 2.95 -7.50
N PRO A 191 -18.81 3.23 -8.33
CA PRO A 191 -19.30 4.60 -8.51
C PRO A 191 -20.05 5.15 -7.30
N ASP A 192 -20.62 4.27 -6.47
CA ASP A 192 -21.43 4.64 -5.31
C ASP A 192 -20.59 4.98 -4.07
N ALA A 193 -19.27 4.78 -4.14
CA ALA A 193 -18.37 5.10 -3.04
C ALA A 193 -18.42 6.61 -2.75
N PRO A 194 -18.65 7.00 -1.47
CA PRO A 194 -18.88 8.42 -1.13
C PRO A 194 -17.60 9.25 -1.07
N LEU A 195 -16.44 8.60 -0.87
CA LEU A 195 -15.20 9.30 -0.57
C LEU A 195 -14.36 9.49 -1.84
N PRO A 196 -14.01 10.72 -2.24
CA PRO A 196 -13.09 10.94 -3.34
C PRO A 196 -11.66 10.50 -2.97
N PRO A 197 -10.87 10.00 -3.94
CA PRO A 197 -9.48 9.60 -3.70
C PRO A 197 -8.63 10.72 -3.07
N SER A 198 -8.88 11.96 -3.47
CA SER A 198 -8.15 13.14 -2.99
C SER A 198 -8.25 13.33 -1.47
N ASP A 199 -9.44 13.13 -0.90
CA ASP A 199 -9.66 13.33 0.53
C ASP A 199 -9.11 12.15 1.34
N SER A 200 -9.30 10.93 0.84
CA SER A 200 -8.71 9.72 1.43
C SER A 200 -7.18 9.82 1.51
N VAL A 201 -6.55 10.18 0.40
CA VAL A 201 -5.08 10.26 0.33
C VAL A 201 -4.54 11.42 1.17
N ARG A 202 -5.21 12.57 1.16
CA ARG A 202 -4.83 13.70 2.02
C ARG A 202 -4.78 13.29 3.49
N GLY A 203 -5.82 12.61 3.98
CA GLY A 203 -5.87 12.14 5.36
C GLY A 203 -4.79 11.10 5.66
N MET A 204 -4.60 10.12 4.77
CA MET A 204 -3.53 9.12 4.96
C MET A 204 -2.13 9.74 4.94
N LEU A 205 -1.87 10.74 4.08
CA LEU A 205 -0.58 11.46 4.05
C LEU A 205 -0.36 12.24 5.34
N GLN A 206 -1.40 12.88 5.89
CA GLN A 206 -1.30 13.57 7.17
C GLN A 206 -0.89 12.59 8.28
N ILE A 207 -1.52 11.42 8.35
CA ILE A 207 -1.14 10.38 9.32
C ILE A 207 0.31 9.95 9.11
N ILE A 208 0.74 9.68 7.87
CA ILE A 208 2.11 9.28 7.54
C ILE A 208 3.12 10.37 7.96
N ASP A 209 2.80 11.63 7.75
CA ASP A 209 3.67 12.75 8.13
C ASP A 209 3.85 12.84 9.66
N GLU A 210 2.78 12.61 10.42
CA GLU A 210 2.73 12.69 11.88
C GLU A 210 3.17 11.40 12.60
N LEU A 211 3.48 10.30 11.84
CA LEU A 211 3.87 9.03 12.43
C LEU A 211 5.08 9.17 13.35
N ARG A 212 4.92 8.64 14.57
CA ARG A 212 5.96 8.48 15.58
C ARG A 212 6.11 7.02 15.94
N PHE A 213 7.14 6.68 16.67
CA PHE A 213 7.46 5.31 17.05
C PHE A 213 6.33 4.59 17.82
N GLU A 214 5.59 5.31 18.64
CA GLU A 214 4.42 4.81 19.40
C GLU A 214 3.26 4.35 18.51
N HIS A 215 3.19 4.83 17.27
CA HIS A 215 2.17 4.43 16.29
C HIS A 215 2.52 3.13 15.56
N SER A 216 3.74 2.60 15.74
CA SER A 216 4.18 1.42 15.02
C SER A 216 3.36 0.18 15.37
N GLY A 217 2.81 -0.46 14.34
CA GLY A 217 1.94 -1.63 14.47
C GLY A 217 0.49 -1.28 14.80
N ARG A 218 0.06 -0.01 14.69
CA ARG A 218 -1.34 0.40 14.87
C ARG A 218 -2.09 0.42 13.54
N PHE A 219 -3.40 0.41 13.64
CA PHE A 219 -4.33 0.41 12.53
C PHE A 219 -5.24 1.63 12.61
N PHE A 220 -5.13 2.55 11.65
CA PHE A 220 -5.92 3.77 11.58
C PHE A 220 -6.77 3.82 10.31
N ASP A 221 -7.89 4.52 10.36
CA ASP A 221 -8.57 4.98 9.16
C ASP A 221 -7.93 6.28 8.62
N TYR A 222 -8.40 6.72 7.45
CA TYR A 222 -7.89 7.94 6.79
C TYR A 222 -8.14 9.23 7.60
N GLN A 223 -9.00 9.20 8.61
CA GLN A 223 -9.29 10.33 9.51
C GLN A 223 -8.41 10.29 10.77
N GLY A 224 -7.55 9.28 10.92
CA GLY A 224 -6.69 9.10 12.08
C GLY A 224 -7.36 8.40 13.25
N GLN A 225 -8.57 7.86 13.08
CA GLN A 225 -9.23 7.08 14.10
C GLN A 225 -8.67 5.65 14.13
N GLU A 226 -8.43 5.11 15.31
CA GLU A 226 -7.96 3.74 15.46
C GLU A 226 -9.07 2.75 15.10
N VAL A 227 -8.77 1.82 14.17
CA VAL A 227 -9.68 0.77 13.75
C VAL A 227 -9.45 -0.45 14.64
N PRO A 228 -10.50 -1.06 15.22
CA PRO A 228 -10.35 -2.29 15.99
C PRO A 228 -9.91 -3.46 15.11
N TRP A 229 -9.23 -4.44 15.77
CA TRP A 229 -8.72 -5.65 15.07
C TRP A 229 -9.82 -6.62 14.65
#